data_630bdd5676283a0f1e7f40821432bacf
#
_entry.id   630bdd5676283a0f1e7f40821432bacf
#
_cell.length_a   1.000
_cell.length_b   1.000
_cell.length_c   1.000
_cell.angle_alpha   90.00
_cell.angle_beta   90.00
_cell.angle_gamma   90.00
#
_symmetry.space_group_name_H-M   'P 1'
#
loop_
_entity.id
_entity.type
_entity.pdbx_description
1 polymer ?
#
loop_
_entity_poly.entity_id
_entity_poly.type
_entity_poly.pdbx_seq_one_letter_code
_entity_poly.pdbx_strand_id
1 'polypeptide(L)'
;MALRLFSVLISLIINNKGAYNLAVSEITINIPVSHESNVSGAFDSNIKIIEKSFGVEVVSRDGVTHIKGNKEDVRGALKVMEQLLALSLRGSDITEQQVNYAVSIIKEPVDSAESLESIDKEIIAHTVSGKPVKPKTIGQKKYVDQIKKDIIVFGLGPAGTGKTYLAMAMAIQAFKDNKIERIILTRPAIEAGEKLGFLPGDLQSKVDPYLRPLYDALNQIMGAETFQANAEKGLIEVAPLAYMRGRTLDNAFIILDEAQNTTPAQMKMFLTRIGFGSKVVITGDLTQKDLANGVKSGLEEAVKILKNIEGIGFSNLTNKDVVRHPLVQRIVTAYDEYEKKNLHKENKRSYRR
;
A
#
# COMPACT_ATOMS: atom_id res chain seq x y z
N MET A 1 3.14 -28.78 21.85
CA MET A 1 4.50 -29.27 22.04
C MET A 1 4.93 -29.97 20.76
N ALA A 2 5.21 -29.22 19.71
CA ALA A 2 5.82 -29.69 18.46
C ALA A 2 6.25 -28.46 17.60
N LEU A 3 7.09 -27.63 18.19
CA LEU A 3 7.76 -26.49 17.54
C LEU A 3 9.22 -26.57 17.90
N ARG A 4 9.90 -27.60 17.36
CA ARG A 4 11.37 -27.67 17.37
C ARG A 4 11.87 -28.41 16.15
N LEU A 5 12.82 -27.77 15.46
CA LEU A 5 13.83 -28.37 14.61
C LEU A 5 13.42 -28.73 13.17
N PHE A 6 13.33 -27.72 12.31
CA PHE A 6 13.90 -27.89 10.98
C PHE A 6 15.23 -27.11 10.94
N SER A 7 16.29 -27.78 11.34
CA SER A 7 17.65 -27.29 11.07
C SER A 7 17.91 -27.48 9.59
N VAL A 8 18.02 -26.37 8.88
CA VAL A 8 18.56 -26.31 7.53
C VAL A 8 19.98 -26.85 7.57
N LEU A 9 20.21 -28.03 7.01
CA LEU A 9 21.55 -28.56 6.79
C LEU A 9 22.19 -27.73 5.66
N ILE A 10 22.96 -26.73 6.04
CA ILE A 10 23.81 -25.96 5.12
C ILE A 10 25.07 -26.81 4.88
N SER A 11 25.15 -27.47 3.71
CA SER A 11 26.41 -28.09 3.25
C SER A 11 27.12 -27.08 2.33
N LEU A 12 28.11 -26.38 2.87
CA LEU A 12 29.05 -25.60 2.05
C LEU A 12 30.06 -26.57 1.40
N ILE A 13 29.95 -26.79 0.10
CA ILE A 13 31.02 -27.41 -0.66
C ILE A 13 31.81 -26.28 -1.35
N ILE A 14 32.99 -25.99 -0.79
CA ILE A 14 33.95 -25.10 -1.43
C ILE A 14 34.84 -25.94 -2.32
N ASN A 15 34.70 -25.80 -3.62
CA ASN A 15 35.66 -26.36 -4.59
C ASN A 15 36.58 -25.24 -5.10
N ASN A 16 37.84 -25.30 -4.68
CA ASN A 16 38.86 -24.30 -5.01
C ASN A 16 39.70 -24.88 -6.21
N LYS A 17 39.49 -24.34 -7.43
CA LYS A 17 40.47 -24.45 -8.52
C LYS A 17 40.66 -23.07 -9.16
N GLY A 18 41.89 -22.61 -9.08
CA GLY A 18 42.27 -21.24 -9.40
C GLY A 18 42.14 -20.87 -10.88
N ALA A 19 41.78 -19.64 -11.08
CA ALA A 19 42.10 -18.57 -12.00
C ALA A 19 40.86 -17.68 -12.13
N TYR A 20 40.95 -16.45 -11.71
CA TYR A 20 39.98 -15.34 -11.92
C TYR A 20 38.50 -15.75 -12.13
N ASN A 21 38.00 -16.65 -11.31
CA ASN A 21 36.59 -17.01 -11.28
C ASN A 21 35.96 -16.29 -10.11
N LEU A 22 35.01 -15.40 -10.40
CA LEU A 22 33.96 -15.01 -9.45
C LEU A 22 33.49 -16.30 -8.77
N ALA A 23 33.71 -16.44 -7.46
CA ALA A 23 33.41 -17.67 -6.72
C ALA A 23 31.92 -17.96 -6.84
N VAL A 24 31.56 -18.85 -7.73
CA VAL A 24 30.19 -19.35 -7.89
C VAL A 24 29.84 -20.12 -6.64
N SER A 25 28.89 -19.64 -5.87
CA SER A 25 28.32 -20.32 -4.71
C SER A 25 27.09 -21.08 -5.12
N GLU A 26 26.88 -22.25 -4.53
CA GLU A 26 25.67 -23.04 -4.68
C GLU A 26 25.07 -23.28 -3.30
N ILE A 27 23.77 -23.02 -3.16
CA ILE A 27 22.99 -23.30 -1.95
C ILE A 27 21.75 -24.08 -2.38
N THR A 28 21.27 -24.97 -1.51
CA THR A 28 20.06 -25.75 -1.74
C THR A 28 18.98 -25.40 -0.72
N ILE A 29 17.73 -25.45 -1.16
CA ILE A 29 16.53 -25.35 -0.32
C ILE A 29 15.60 -26.52 -0.65
N ASN A 30 15.05 -27.16 0.38
CA ASN A 30 14.06 -28.21 0.20
C ASN A 30 12.66 -27.60 0.15
N ILE A 31 11.97 -27.80 -0.97
CA ILE A 31 10.59 -27.37 -1.17
C ILE A 31 9.74 -28.64 -1.31
N PRO A 32 8.79 -28.90 -0.39
CA PRO A 32 7.91 -30.06 -0.53
C PRO A 32 7.16 -30.03 -1.86
N VAL A 33 7.04 -31.16 -2.54
CA VAL A 33 6.42 -31.28 -3.87
C VAL A 33 5.03 -30.65 -3.93
N SER A 34 4.24 -30.75 -2.85
CA SER A 34 2.92 -30.13 -2.74
C SER A 34 2.93 -28.59 -2.78
N HIS A 35 4.08 -27.95 -2.54
CA HIS A 35 4.25 -26.50 -2.51
C HIS A 35 5.08 -25.97 -3.69
N GLU A 36 5.71 -26.87 -4.47
CA GLU A 36 6.63 -26.52 -5.55
C GLU A 36 5.95 -25.65 -6.61
N SER A 37 4.78 -26.06 -7.10
CA SER A 37 4.04 -25.31 -8.11
C SER A 37 3.61 -23.89 -7.64
N ASN A 38 3.28 -23.76 -6.36
CA ASN A 38 2.89 -22.46 -5.78
C ASN A 38 4.12 -21.56 -5.60
N VAL A 39 5.26 -22.09 -5.17
CA VAL A 39 6.50 -21.32 -5.01
C VAL A 39 7.11 -20.96 -6.36
N SER A 40 7.16 -21.90 -7.32
CA SER A 40 7.74 -21.65 -8.64
C SER A 40 6.84 -20.80 -9.54
N GLY A 41 5.53 -20.82 -9.30
CA GLY A 41 4.54 -20.13 -10.12
C GLY A 41 4.28 -20.84 -11.45
N ALA A 42 3.25 -20.43 -12.16
CA ALA A 42 2.92 -21.00 -13.46
C ALA A 42 4.07 -20.81 -14.45
N PHE A 43 4.53 -21.92 -15.06
CA PHE A 43 5.67 -21.92 -15.99
C PHE A 43 6.95 -21.29 -15.40
N ASP A 44 7.22 -21.50 -14.12
CA ASP A 44 8.35 -20.96 -13.37
C ASP A 44 8.41 -19.42 -13.37
N SER A 45 7.25 -18.76 -13.43
CA SER A 45 7.17 -17.30 -13.50
C SER A 45 7.83 -16.63 -12.28
N ASN A 46 7.65 -17.18 -11.09
CA ASN A 46 8.24 -16.67 -9.86
C ASN A 46 9.77 -16.88 -9.83
N ILE A 47 10.22 -18.06 -10.28
CA ILE A 47 11.65 -18.39 -10.39
C ILE A 47 12.33 -17.43 -11.35
N LYS A 48 11.77 -17.18 -12.53
CA LYS A 48 12.32 -16.23 -13.52
C LYS A 48 12.48 -14.80 -12.96
N ILE A 49 11.57 -14.37 -12.10
CA ILE A 49 11.68 -13.07 -11.42
C ILE A 49 12.88 -13.07 -10.49
N ILE A 50 13.06 -14.13 -9.69
CA ILE A 50 14.19 -14.27 -8.75
C ILE A 50 15.51 -14.33 -9.51
N GLU A 51 15.62 -15.20 -10.52
CA GLU A 51 16.81 -15.33 -11.36
C GLU A 51 17.22 -13.99 -11.98
N LYS A 52 16.29 -13.32 -12.65
CA LYS A 52 16.52 -12.01 -13.25
C LYS A 52 16.91 -10.96 -12.23
N SER A 53 16.32 -11.01 -11.04
CA SER A 53 16.53 -9.99 -10.02
C SER A 53 17.88 -10.12 -9.35
N PHE A 54 18.36 -11.32 -9.08
CA PHE A 54 19.64 -11.58 -8.39
C PHE A 54 20.77 -12.02 -9.33
N GLY A 55 20.48 -12.29 -10.61
CA GLY A 55 21.50 -12.82 -11.52
C GLY A 55 21.97 -14.23 -11.14
N VAL A 56 21.06 -15.05 -10.64
CA VAL A 56 21.29 -16.43 -10.22
C VAL A 56 20.60 -17.41 -11.16
N GLU A 57 21.05 -18.65 -11.16
CA GLU A 57 20.38 -19.79 -11.79
C GLU A 57 19.68 -20.61 -10.72
N VAL A 58 18.40 -20.97 -10.94
CA VAL A 58 17.59 -21.73 -10.00
C VAL A 58 17.07 -22.99 -10.69
N VAL A 59 17.43 -24.16 -10.19
CA VAL A 59 17.03 -25.45 -10.75
C VAL A 59 16.42 -26.35 -9.67
N SER A 60 15.15 -26.71 -9.84
CA SER A 60 14.46 -27.64 -8.94
C SER A 60 14.49 -29.05 -9.51
N ARG A 61 14.87 -30.03 -8.68
CA ARG A 61 14.81 -31.47 -9.00
C ARG A 61 14.46 -32.27 -7.75
N ASP A 62 13.46 -33.12 -7.84
CA ASP A 62 13.06 -34.05 -6.78
C ASP A 62 12.82 -33.38 -5.40
N GLY A 63 12.21 -32.20 -5.39
CA GLY A 63 11.94 -31.42 -4.17
C GLY A 63 13.15 -30.68 -3.61
N VAL A 64 14.31 -30.74 -4.27
CA VAL A 64 15.51 -29.97 -3.92
C VAL A 64 15.72 -28.87 -4.94
N THR A 65 15.73 -27.63 -4.50
CA THR A 65 16.00 -26.48 -5.36
C THR A 65 17.42 -25.99 -5.15
N HIS A 66 18.20 -25.96 -6.22
CA HIS A 66 19.58 -25.49 -6.27
C HIS A 66 19.62 -24.04 -6.75
N ILE A 67 20.33 -23.18 -6.04
CA ILE A 67 20.51 -21.76 -6.38
C ILE A 67 22.01 -21.52 -6.59
N LYS A 68 22.41 -21.11 -7.81
CA LYS A 68 23.79 -20.90 -8.22
C LYS A 68 24.04 -19.47 -8.66
N GLY A 69 25.15 -18.88 -8.25
CA GLY A 69 25.54 -17.50 -8.60
C GLY A 69 26.59 -16.93 -7.67
N ASN A 70 26.69 -15.61 -7.61
CA ASN A 70 27.55 -14.94 -6.64
C ASN A 70 27.04 -15.15 -5.21
N LYS A 71 27.94 -15.23 -4.23
CA LYS A 71 27.62 -15.55 -2.83
C LYS A 71 26.53 -14.67 -2.20
N GLU A 72 26.57 -13.36 -2.46
CA GLU A 72 25.56 -12.43 -1.92
C GLU A 72 24.22 -12.58 -2.62
N ASP A 73 24.24 -12.72 -3.95
CA ASP A 73 23.05 -12.89 -4.78
C ASP A 73 22.31 -14.19 -4.45
N VAL A 74 23.06 -15.29 -4.28
CA VAL A 74 22.52 -16.60 -3.88
C VAL A 74 21.88 -16.53 -2.50
N ARG A 75 22.50 -15.82 -1.54
CA ARG A 75 21.90 -15.61 -0.20
C ARG A 75 20.62 -14.77 -0.26
N GLY A 76 20.61 -13.75 -1.12
CA GLY A 76 19.42 -12.93 -1.34
C GLY A 76 18.27 -13.75 -1.94
N ALA A 77 18.55 -14.51 -2.99
CA ALA A 77 17.59 -15.40 -3.63
C ALA A 77 17.05 -16.47 -2.66
N LEU A 78 17.94 -17.08 -1.85
CA LEU A 78 17.52 -18.04 -0.82
C LEU A 78 16.53 -17.44 0.16
N LYS A 79 16.80 -16.24 0.69
CA LYS A 79 15.88 -15.55 1.62
C LYS A 79 14.51 -15.28 1.00
N VAL A 80 14.47 -14.91 -0.29
CA VAL A 80 13.19 -14.77 -1.02
C VAL A 80 12.48 -16.12 -1.08
N MET A 81 13.16 -17.18 -1.50
CA MET A 81 12.57 -18.52 -1.60
C MET A 81 12.05 -19.05 -0.26
N GLU A 82 12.78 -18.81 0.84
CA GLU A 82 12.35 -19.16 2.20
C GLU A 82 11.05 -18.43 2.58
N GLN A 83 10.95 -17.14 2.27
CA GLN A 83 9.72 -16.36 2.54
C GLN A 83 8.53 -16.86 1.71
N LEU A 84 8.75 -17.17 0.42
CA LEU A 84 7.70 -17.72 -0.43
C LEU A 84 7.25 -19.12 0.05
N LEU A 85 8.18 -19.96 0.44
CA LEU A 85 7.87 -21.28 1.01
C LEU A 85 7.05 -21.14 2.30
N ALA A 86 7.42 -20.21 3.18
CA ALA A 86 6.69 -19.96 4.41
C ALA A 86 5.24 -19.48 4.15
N LEU A 87 5.01 -18.67 3.12
CA LEU A 87 3.66 -18.29 2.67
C LEU A 87 2.89 -19.50 2.12
N SER A 88 3.51 -20.30 1.27
CA SER A 88 2.88 -21.51 0.70
C SER A 88 2.49 -22.53 1.77
N LEU A 89 3.36 -22.78 2.75
CA LEU A 89 3.08 -23.68 3.88
C LEU A 89 1.88 -23.27 4.74
N ARG A 90 1.48 -21.99 4.67
CA ARG A 90 0.29 -21.46 5.33
C ARG A 90 -0.97 -21.49 4.46
N GLY A 91 -0.87 -22.07 3.27
CA GLY A 91 -1.99 -22.13 2.33
C GLY A 91 -2.26 -20.85 1.55
N SER A 92 -1.32 -19.89 1.54
CA SER A 92 -1.45 -18.68 0.74
C SER A 92 -0.99 -18.93 -0.70
N ASP A 93 -1.81 -18.48 -1.68
CA ASP A 93 -1.40 -18.43 -3.07
C ASP A 93 -0.33 -17.34 -3.25
N ILE A 94 0.78 -17.70 -3.89
CA ILE A 94 1.87 -16.77 -4.15
C ILE A 94 1.61 -16.04 -5.47
N THR A 95 1.51 -14.72 -5.36
CA THR A 95 1.33 -13.82 -6.52
C THR A 95 2.66 -13.24 -6.98
N GLU A 96 2.79 -12.93 -8.26
CA GLU A 96 3.95 -12.23 -8.83
C GLU A 96 4.29 -10.94 -8.05
N GLN A 97 3.26 -10.24 -7.56
CA GLN A 97 3.41 -9.04 -6.75
C GLN A 97 4.14 -9.32 -5.42
N GLN A 98 3.81 -10.42 -4.75
CA GLN A 98 4.48 -10.82 -3.50
C GLN A 98 5.93 -11.21 -3.75
N VAL A 99 6.23 -11.88 -4.87
CA VAL A 99 7.60 -12.21 -5.28
C VAL A 99 8.42 -10.92 -5.51
N ASN A 100 7.90 -9.99 -6.32
CA ASN A 100 8.57 -8.72 -6.58
C ASN A 100 8.79 -7.92 -5.29
N TYR A 101 7.82 -7.93 -4.37
CA TYR A 101 7.92 -7.26 -3.09
C TYR A 101 8.99 -7.93 -2.19
N ALA A 102 9.02 -9.26 -2.09
CA ALA A 102 10.05 -10.01 -1.37
C ALA A 102 11.46 -9.68 -1.90
N VAL A 103 11.63 -9.67 -3.22
CA VAL A 103 12.87 -9.26 -3.88
C VAL A 103 13.28 -7.85 -3.48
N SER A 104 12.34 -6.90 -3.49
CA SER A 104 12.63 -5.49 -3.16
C SER A 104 13.08 -5.29 -1.71
N ILE A 105 12.48 -6.03 -0.76
CA ILE A 105 12.88 -5.99 0.65
C ILE A 105 14.29 -6.52 0.85
N ILE A 106 14.63 -7.63 0.18
CA ILE A 106 15.93 -8.27 0.37
C ILE A 106 17.08 -7.49 -0.28
N LYS A 107 16.82 -6.83 -1.41
CA LYS A 107 17.84 -6.03 -2.11
C LYS A 107 18.20 -4.72 -1.42
N GLU A 108 17.27 -4.14 -0.68
CA GLU A 108 17.53 -2.91 0.04
C GLU A 108 17.52 -3.20 1.54
N PRO A 109 18.56 -2.79 2.28
CA PRO A 109 18.59 -2.94 3.71
C PRO A 109 17.50 -2.06 4.33
N VAL A 110 16.40 -2.68 4.72
CA VAL A 110 15.37 -2.07 5.56
C VAL A 110 15.63 -2.54 6.98
N ASP A 111 15.78 -1.62 7.90
CA ASP A 111 16.01 -1.85 9.34
C ASP A 111 14.82 -2.53 10.07
N SER A 112 14.11 -3.43 9.42
CA SER A 112 12.99 -4.12 10.04
C SER A 112 13.16 -5.63 9.98
N ALA A 113 13.15 -6.24 11.16
CA ALA A 113 13.02 -7.69 11.37
C ALA A 113 11.62 -8.23 10.96
N GLU A 114 10.81 -7.43 10.25
CA GLU A 114 9.47 -7.78 9.81
C GLU A 114 9.55 -8.61 8.52
N SER A 115 9.07 -9.83 8.60
CA SER A 115 8.97 -10.76 7.47
C SER A 115 7.61 -10.63 6.77
N LEU A 116 7.53 -11.04 5.50
CA LEU A 116 6.26 -11.23 4.78
C LEU A 116 5.26 -12.08 5.57
N GLU A 117 5.77 -12.95 6.42
CA GLU A 117 4.97 -13.80 7.29
C GLU A 117 4.09 -13.03 8.27
N SER A 118 4.54 -11.86 8.76
CA SER A 118 3.78 -11.05 9.70
C SER A 118 2.60 -10.36 9.01
N ILE A 119 2.73 -10.09 7.70
CA ILE A 119 1.72 -9.41 6.89
C ILE A 119 0.54 -10.34 6.58
N ASP A 120 0.83 -11.61 6.29
CA ASP A 120 -0.17 -12.56 5.77
C ASP A 120 -1.23 -12.97 6.81
N LYS A 121 -0.94 -12.82 8.09
CA LYS A 121 -1.82 -13.24 9.19
C LYS A 121 -3.00 -12.30 9.43
N GLU A 122 -2.94 -11.07 8.95
CA GLU A 122 -3.88 -10.04 9.34
C GLU A 122 -4.96 -9.81 8.27
N ILE A 123 -6.12 -10.41 8.47
CA ILE A 123 -7.31 -10.11 7.67
C ILE A 123 -8.05 -8.95 8.33
N ILE A 124 -8.23 -7.84 7.60
CA ILE A 124 -8.97 -6.66 8.06
C ILE A 124 -10.46 -6.86 7.85
N ALA A 125 -10.86 -7.30 6.66
CA ALA A 125 -12.24 -7.49 6.25
C ALA A 125 -12.29 -8.52 5.11
N HIS A 126 -13.49 -8.90 4.68
CA HIS A 126 -13.71 -9.64 3.44
C HIS A 126 -14.53 -8.79 2.47
N THR A 127 -14.21 -8.89 1.19
CA THR A 127 -15.05 -8.32 0.13
C THR A 127 -16.36 -9.10 0.03
N VAL A 128 -17.34 -8.55 -0.71
CA VAL A 128 -18.62 -9.25 -0.99
C VAL A 128 -18.39 -10.60 -1.66
N SER A 129 -17.34 -10.73 -2.50
CA SER A 129 -16.97 -12.00 -3.14
C SER A 129 -16.19 -12.96 -2.23
N GLY A 130 -16.09 -12.67 -0.93
CA GLY A 130 -15.38 -13.51 0.04
C GLY A 130 -13.86 -13.37 0.03
N LYS A 131 -13.28 -12.52 -0.82
CA LYS A 131 -11.82 -12.32 -0.87
C LYS A 131 -11.35 -11.56 0.37
N PRO A 132 -10.27 -12.00 1.04
CA PRO A 132 -9.73 -11.31 2.20
C PRO A 132 -9.10 -9.97 1.80
N VAL A 133 -9.41 -8.92 2.56
CA VAL A 133 -8.72 -7.62 2.50
C VAL A 133 -7.67 -7.63 3.60
N LYS A 134 -6.40 -7.61 3.21
CA LYS A 134 -5.25 -7.65 4.10
C LYS A 134 -4.15 -6.72 3.61
N PRO A 135 -3.24 -6.25 4.49
CA PRO A 135 -2.04 -5.57 4.05
C PRO A 135 -1.24 -6.48 3.11
N LYS A 136 -0.63 -5.91 2.09
CA LYS A 136 0.21 -6.62 1.11
C LYS A 136 1.68 -6.26 1.24
N THR A 137 1.99 -5.22 2.00
CA THR A 137 3.34 -4.71 2.23
C THR A 137 3.56 -4.38 3.70
N ILE A 138 4.82 -4.28 4.13
CA ILE A 138 5.18 -3.88 5.50
C ILE A 138 4.69 -2.47 5.78
N GLY A 139 4.82 -1.53 4.83
CA GLY A 139 4.31 -0.18 4.97
C GLY A 139 2.79 -0.15 5.19
N GLN A 140 2.04 -0.95 4.42
CA GLN A 140 0.59 -1.11 4.62
C GLN A 140 0.25 -1.72 5.99
N LYS A 141 1.03 -2.71 6.45
CA LYS A 141 0.84 -3.30 7.79
C LYS A 141 1.04 -2.25 8.89
N LYS A 142 2.13 -1.49 8.84
CA LYS A 142 2.40 -0.39 9.78
C LYS A 142 1.28 0.65 9.78
N TYR A 143 0.76 0.98 8.60
CA TYR A 143 -0.37 1.90 8.45
C TYR A 143 -1.64 1.36 9.13
N VAL A 144 -1.97 0.10 8.92
CA VAL A 144 -3.12 -0.55 9.58
C VAL A 144 -2.94 -0.58 11.10
N ASP A 145 -1.74 -0.92 11.59
CA ASP A 145 -1.43 -0.91 13.02
C ASP A 145 -1.55 0.50 13.63
N GLN A 146 -1.11 1.52 12.88
CA GLN A 146 -1.25 2.91 13.28
C GLN A 146 -2.72 3.33 13.39
N ILE A 147 -3.57 2.91 12.42
CA ILE A 147 -5.01 3.17 12.46
C ILE A 147 -5.66 2.51 13.68
N LYS A 148 -5.21 1.32 14.09
CA LYS A 148 -5.72 0.67 15.30
C LYS A 148 -5.38 1.45 16.56
N LYS A 149 -4.15 1.95 16.62
CA LYS A 149 -3.56 2.56 17.81
C LYS A 149 -4.06 3.98 18.05
N ASP A 150 -3.98 4.86 17.05
CA ASP A 150 -4.19 6.30 17.20
C ASP A 150 -5.60 6.74 16.81
N ILE A 151 -6.03 7.88 17.37
CA ILE A 151 -7.34 8.48 17.12
C ILE A 151 -7.35 9.14 15.74
N ILE A 152 -6.30 9.87 15.40
CA ILE A 152 -6.12 10.54 14.10
C ILE A 152 -4.89 9.95 13.43
N VAL A 153 -5.02 9.49 12.18
CA VAL A 153 -3.91 8.92 11.42
C VAL A 153 -3.78 9.60 10.06
N PHE A 154 -2.58 10.08 9.78
CA PHE A 154 -2.20 10.58 8.46
C PHE A 154 -1.53 9.45 7.67
N GLY A 155 -2.19 8.96 6.63
CA GLY A 155 -1.67 8.01 5.65
C GLY A 155 -1.10 8.75 4.44
N LEU A 156 0.21 8.90 4.38
CA LEU A 156 0.91 9.69 3.37
C LEU A 156 1.63 8.78 2.37
N GLY A 157 1.66 9.16 1.11
CA GLY A 157 2.44 8.43 0.10
C GLY A 157 1.81 8.42 -1.28
N PRO A 158 2.50 7.81 -2.27
CA PRO A 158 2.08 7.82 -3.67
C PRO A 158 0.72 7.19 -3.93
N ALA A 159 0.11 7.55 -5.04
CA ALA A 159 -1.10 6.89 -5.51
C ALA A 159 -0.87 5.39 -5.77
N GLY A 160 -1.87 4.56 -5.46
CA GLY A 160 -1.79 3.10 -5.62
C GLY A 160 -1.15 2.34 -4.46
N THR A 161 -0.81 3.00 -3.35
CA THR A 161 -0.33 2.35 -2.12
C THR A 161 -1.44 1.80 -1.23
N GLY A 162 -2.70 1.93 -1.64
CA GLY A 162 -3.85 1.36 -0.93
C GLY A 162 -4.32 2.14 0.30
N LYS A 163 -3.86 3.37 0.52
CA LYS A 163 -4.20 4.20 1.69
C LYS A 163 -5.70 4.28 1.96
N THR A 164 -6.43 4.80 1.01
CA THR A 164 -7.89 4.99 1.11
C THR A 164 -8.63 3.67 1.21
N TYR A 165 -8.22 2.68 0.41
CA TYR A 165 -8.85 1.35 0.41
C TYR A 165 -8.71 0.63 1.76
N LEU A 166 -7.52 0.63 2.36
CA LEU A 166 -7.28 0.03 3.68
C LEU A 166 -8.00 0.79 4.78
N ALA A 167 -8.02 2.13 4.73
CA ALA A 167 -8.79 2.94 5.67
C ALA A 167 -10.29 2.61 5.61
N MET A 168 -10.84 2.44 4.41
CA MET A 168 -12.24 2.06 4.22
C MET A 168 -12.54 0.64 4.73
N ALA A 169 -11.64 -0.31 4.48
CA ALA A 169 -11.78 -1.66 5.02
C ALA A 169 -11.81 -1.65 6.56
N MET A 170 -10.92 -0.85 7.18
CA MET A 170 -10.89 -0.66 8.63
C MET A 170 -12.18 -0.01 9.15
N ALA A 171 -12.70 1.01 8.46
CA ALA A 171 -13.94 1.68 8.82
C ALA A 171 -15.13 0.73 8.75
N ILE A 172 -15.26 -0.03 7.67
CA ILE A 172 -16.34 -1.01 7.47
C ILE A 172 -16.27 -2.12 8.53
N GLN A 173 -15.07 -2.60 8.86
CA GLN A 173 -14.91 -3.60 9.90
C GLN A 173 -15.29 -3.03 11.29
N ALA A 174 -14.86 -1.82 11.62
CA ALA A 174 -15.22 -1.16 12.86
C ALA A 174 -16.74 -0.92 12.98
N PHE A 175 -17.39 -0.60 11.87
CA PHE A 175 -18.85 -0.47 11.79
C PHE A 175 -19.56 -1.80 11.99
N LYS A 176 -19.12 -2.88 11.33
CA LYS A 176 -19.65 -4.24 11.52
C LYS A 176 -19.46 -4.75 12.95
N ASP A 177 -18.36 -4.37 13.59
CA ASP A 177 -18.05 -4.72 14.99
C ASP A 177 -18.81 -3.83 16.02
N ASN A 178 -19.66 -2.90 15.57
CA ASN A 178 -20.37 -1.91 16.40
C ASN A 178 -19.43 -1.05 17.28
N LYS A 179 -18.19 -0.82 16.83
CA LYS A 179 -17.23 0.05 17.51
C LYS A 179 -17.47 1.53 17.20
N ILE A 180 -18.20 1.81 16.16
CA ILE A 180 -18.64 3.11 15.70
C ILE A 180 -20.08 3.04 15.21
N GLU A 181 -20.77 4.17 15.20
CA GLU A 181 -22.16 4.27 14.75
C GLU A 181 -22.28 4.69 13.29
N ARG A 182 -21.28 5.41 12.76
CA ARG A 182 -21.33 6.00 11.42
C ARG A 182 -19.99 5.95 10.71
N ILE A 183 -20.04 5.86 9.37
CA ILE A 183 -18.89 6.06 8.49
C ILE A 183 -19.10 7.36 7.72
N ILE A 184 -18.13 8.27 7.75
CA ILE A 184 -18.16 9.52 7.02
C ILE A 184 -16.94 9.59 6.09
N LEU A 185 -17.21 9.61 4.79
CA LEU A 185 -16.19 9.72 3.76
C LEU A 185 -16.27 11.10 3.14
N THR A 186 -15.18 11.82 3.16
CA THR A 186 -15.14 13.17 2.63
C THR A 186 -13.90 13.40 1.78
N ARG A 187 -14.05 14.27 0.79
CA ARG A 187 -12.98 14.66 -0.13
C ARG A 187 -13.09 16.15 -0.44
N PRO A 188 -11.98 16.89 -0.57
CA PRO A 188 -12.05 18.24 -1.08
C PRO A 188 -12.57 18.20 -2.52
N ALA A 189 -13.62 18.94 -2.79
CA ALA A 189 -14.08 19.15 -4.15
C ALA A 189 -13.15 20.18 -4.80
N ILE A 190 -12.16 19.74 -5.55
CA ILE A 190 -11.30 20.58 -6.36
C ILE A 190 -11.56 20.26 -7.81
N GLU A 191 -11.79 21.31 -8.55
CA GLU A 191 -11.71 21.28 -10.00
C GLU A 191 -10.25 21.39 -10.41
N ALA A 192 -9.77 20.41 -11.17
CA ALA A 192 -8.49 20.50 -11.86
C ALA A 192 -8.57 21.63 -12.92
N GLY A 193 -8.37 22.88 -12.49
CA GLY A 193 -8.39 24.05 -13.35
C GLY A 193 -9.76 24.54 -13.82
N GLU A 194 -10.84 23.85 -13.51
CA GLU A 194 -12.21 24.25 -13.87
C GLU A 194 -12.95 24.77 -12.64
N LYS A 195 -13.62 25.92 -12.76
CA LYS A 195 -14.50 26.44 -11.71
C LYS A 195 -15.81 25.60 -11.72
N LEU A 196 -16.27 25.10 -10.54
CA LEU A 196 -17.55 24.35 -10.35
C LEU A 196 -18.75 24.96 -11.09
N GLY A 197 -18.61 26.19 -11.55
CA GLY A 197 -19.62 26.91 -12.32
C GLY A 197 -19.85 26.42 -13.75
N PHE A 198 -18.96 25.62 -14.34
CA PHE A 198 -19.06 25.20 -15.75
C PHE A 198 -19.78 23.87 -16.00
N LEU A 199 -19.94 23.03 -14.99
CA LEU A 199 -20.69 21.78 -15.14
C LEU A 199 -22.20 22.04 -14.99
N PRO A 200 -23.06 21.54 -15.90
CA PRO A 200 -24.52 21.63 -15.76
C PRO A 200 -24.99 20.73 -14.60
N GLY A 201 -25.99 21.17 -13.85
CA GLY A 201 -26.59 20.43 -12.74
C GLY A 201 -26.45 21.12 -11.37
N ASP A 202 -27.04 20.50 -10.35
CA ASP A 202 -26.90 20.93 -8.97
C ASP A 202 -25.51 20.64 -8.41
N LEU A 203 -25.18 21.18 -7.24
CA LEU A 203 -23.85 21.05 -6.64
C LEU A 203 -23.51 19.59 -6.38
N GLN A 204 -24.49 18.76 -6.06
CA GLN A 204 -24.31 17.34 -5.73
C GLN A 204 -23.93 16.53 -6.98
N SER A 205 -24.62 16.72 -8.10
CA SER A 205 -24.30 16.07 -9.36
C SER A 205 -22.92 16.46 -9.93
N LYS A 206 -22.44 17.67 -9.61
CA LYS A 206 -21.11 18.15 -10.01
C LYS A 206 -19.98 17.52 -9.21
N VAL A 207 -20.23 17.16 -7.94
CA VAL A 207 -19.22 16.58 -7.04
C VAL A 207 -19.20 15.07 -7.10
N ASP A 208 -20.29 14.42 -7.52
CA ASP A 208 -20.46 12.97 -7.56
C ASP A 208 -19.34 12.23 -8.32
N PRO A 209 -18.83 12.70 -9.49
CA PRO A 209 -17.72 12.07 -10.18
C PRO A 209 -16.44 11.94 -9.33
N TYR A 210 -16.17 12.93 -8.47
CA TYR A 210 -14.99 12.92 -7.59
C TYR A 210 -15.13 11.98 -6.41
N LEU A 211 -16.35 11.59 -6.06
CA LEU A 211 -16.66 10.66 -4.98
C LEU A 211 -16.77 9.21 -5.46
N ARG A 212 -16.84 8.96 -6.78
CA ARG A 212 -16.96 7.61 -7.36
C ARG A 212 -15.95 6.60 -6.82
N PRO A 213 -14.66 6.89 -6.72
CA PRO A 213 -13.70 5.91 -6.18
C PRO A 213 -14.03 5.45 -4.76
N LEU A 214 -14.69 6.30 -3.95
CA LEU A 214 -15.14 5.96 -2.61
C LEU A 214 -16.36 5.02 -2.67
N TYR A 215 -17.32 5.30 -3.56
CA TYR A 215 -18.46 4.41 -3.79
C TYR A 215 -18.04 3.03 -4.29
N ASP A 216 -17.08 2.98 -5.24
CA ASP A 216 -16.57 1.72 -5.78
C ASP A 216 -15.96 0.83 -4.70
N ALA A 217 -15.16 1.41 -3.81
CA ALA A 217 -14.55 0.67 -2.71
C ALA A 217 -15.57 0.24 -1.66
N LEU A 218 -16.57 1.08 -1.31
CA LEU A 218 -17.69 0.69 -0.44
C LEU A 218 -18.46 -0.49 -1.02
N ASN A 219 -18.83 -0.41 -2.31
CA ASN A 219 -19.54 -1.47 -3.01
C ASN A 219 -18.74 -2.77 -3.04
N GLN A 220 -17.44 -2.69 -3.26
CA GLN A 220 -16.56 -3.87 -3.32
C GLN A 220 -16.46 -4.59 -1.95
N ILE A 221 -16.39 -3.84 -0.84
CA ILE A 221 -16.14 -4.41 0.49
C ILE A 221 -17.47 -4.73 1.21
N MET A 222 -18.47 -3.87 1.11
CA MET A 222 -19.73 -3.99 1.85
C MET A 222 -20.87 -4.56 1.01
N GLY A 223 -20.87 -4.33 -0.31
CA GLY A 223 -21.95 -4.63 -1.23
C GLY A 223 -22.85 -3.45 -1.46
N ALA A 224 -23.36 -3.32 -2.71
CA ALA A 224 -24.17 -2.19 -3.12
C ALA A 224 -25.45 -2.07 -2.31
N GLU A 225 -26.18 -3.17 -2.12
CA GLU A 225 -27.45 -3.19 -1.36
C GLU A 225 -27.23 -2.78 0.11
N THR A 226 -26.19 -3.35 0.76
CA THR A 226 -25.88 -3.02 2.16
C THR A 226 -25.43 -1.59 2.30
N PHE A 227 -24.62 -1.10 1.37
CA PHE A 227 -24.19 0.30 1.34
C PHE A 227 -25.40 1.24 1.21
N GLN A 228 -26.26 1.01 0.20
CA GLN A 228 -27.42 1.85 -0.04
C GLN A 228 -28.37 1.89 1.14
N ALA A 229 -28.68 0.75 1.74
CA ALA A 229 -29.55 0.67 2.93
C ALA A 229 -29.00 1.44 4.14
N ASN A 230 -27.67 1.45 4.33
CA ASN A 230 -27.03 2.22 5.41
C ASN A 230 -26.91 3.71 5.07
N ALA A 231 -26.71 4.06 3.80
CA ALA A 231 -26.69 5.44 3.34
C ALA A 231 -28.08 6.11 3.50
N GLU A 232 -29.15 5.42 3.15
CA GLU A 232 -30.54 5.91 3.35
C GLU A 232 -30.87 6.14 4.84
N LYS A 233 -30.28 5.35 5.73
CA LYS A 233 -30.41 5.54 7.19
C LYS A 233 -29.47 6.61 7.75
N GLY A 234 -28.62 7.21 6.94
CA GLY A 234 -27.63 8.20 7.36
C GLY A 234 -26.47 7.60 8.19
N LEU A 235 -26.30 6.27 8.18
CA LEU A 235 -25.20 5.59 8.88
C LEU A 235 -23.90 5.60 8.08
N ILE A 236 -24.00 5.74 6.76
CA ILE A 236 -22.86 5.93 5.86
C ILE A 236 -23.10 7.18 5.04
N GLU A 237 -22.19 8.14 5.15
CA GLU A 237 -22.26 9.40 4.44
C GLU A 237 -21.03 9.57 3.55
N VAL A 238 -21.24 9.93 2.29
CA VAL A 238 -20.19 10.32 1.34
C VAL A 238 -20.49 11.74 0.89
N ALA A 239 -19.67 12.70 1.29
CA ALA A 239 -19.97 14.11 1.08
C ALA A 239 -18.70 14.96 0.84
N PRO A 240 -18.82 16.08 0.12
CA PRO A 240 -17.73 17.05 0.00
C PRO A 240 -17.27 17.59 1.37
N LEU A 241 -15.98 17.90 1.49
CA LEU A 241 -15.39 18.42 2.72
C LEU A 241 -16.12 19.70 3.25
N ALA A 242 -16.63 20.53 2.36
CA ALA A 242 -17.37 21.73 2.74
C ALA A 242 -18.61 21.45 3.61
N TYR A 243 -19.22 20.26 3.47
CA TYR A 243 -20.42 19.86 4.23
C TYR A 243 -20.10 19.44 5.67
N MET A 244 -18.83 19.35 6.03
CA MET A 244 -18.40 19.09 7.42
C MET A 244 -18.43 20.36 8.29
N ARG A 245 -18.55 21.54 7.67
CA ARG A 245 -18.53 22.82 8.39
C ARG A 245 -19.72 22.95 9.34
N GLY A 246 -19.46 23.36 10.59
CA GLY A 246 -20.49 23.58 11.61
C GLY A 246 -21.04 22.31 12.27
N ARG A 247 -20.48 21.17 11.95
CA ARG A 247 -20.88 19.86 12.52
C ARG A 247 -19.92 19.45 13.64
N THR A 248 -20.39 18.57 14.52
CA THR A 248 -19.56 17.74 15.42
C THR A 248 -19.79 16.29 15.04
N LEU A 249 -18.69 15.57 14.80
CA LEU A 249 -18.72 14.22 14.26
C LEU A 249 -18.37 13.23 15.39
N ASP A 250 -19.38 12.81 16.16
CA ASP A 250 -19.25 11.86 17.27
C ASP A 250 -19.46 10.42 16.81
N ASN A 251 -18.83 9.46 17.51
CA ASN A 251 -18.98 8.01 17.32
C ASN A 251 -18.84 7.57 15.86
N ALA A 252 -17.95 8.23 15.09
CA ALA A 252 -17.82 8.03 13.67
C ALA A 252 -16.40 7.59 13.27
N PHE A 253 -16.30 6.78 12.23
CA PHE A 253 -15.05 6.60 11.51
C PHE A 253 -15.05 7.53 10.30
N ILE A 254 -14.15 8.50 10.30
CA ILE A 254 -14.12 9.59 9.33
C ILE A 254 -12.89 9.44 8.45
N ILE A 255 -13.07 9.48 7.14
CA ILE A 255 -11.97 9.43 6.18
C ILE A 255 -11.99 10.70 5.35
N LEU A 256 -10.89 11.46 5.41
CA LEU A 256 -10.62 12.57 4.50
C LEU A 256 -9.63 12.10 3.44
N ASP A 257 -10.12 11.90 2.22
CA ASP A 257 -9.31 11.47 1.08
C ASP A 257 -8.80 12.66 0.25
N GLU A 258 -7.67 12.48 -0.45
CA GLU A 258 -6.99 13.50 -1.27
C GLU A 258 -6.73 14.81 -0.51
N ALA A 259 -6.32 14.68 0.75
CA ALA A 259 -6.18 15.80 1.67
C ALA A 259 -5.08 16.81 1.27
N GLN A 260 -4.13 16.45 0.38
CA GLN A 260 -3.16 17.38 -0.19
C GLN A 260 -3.82 18.54 -0.92
N ASN A 261 -5.06 18.34 -1.35
CA ASN A 261 -5.86 19.32 -2.07
C ASN A 261 -6.72 20.20 -1.14
N THR A 262 -6.51 20.16 0.17
CA THR A 262 -7.11 21.09 1.13
C THR A 262 -6.26 22.34 1.27
N THR A 263 -6.92 23.48 1.53
CA THR A 263 -6.24 24.66 2.06
C THR A 263 -6.00 24.52 3.57
N PRO A 264 -5.08 25.30 4.19
CA PRO A 264 -4.88 25.30 5.64
C PRO A 264 -6.16 25.56 6.44
N ALA A 265 -7.00 26.48 5.95
CA ALA A 265 -8.28 26.78 6.59
C ALA A 265 -9.27 25.61 6.55
N GLN A 266 -9.33 24.88 5.42
CA GLN A 266 -10.18 23.70 5.28
C GLN A 266 -9.68 22.54 6.16
N MET A 267 -8.38 22.29 6.20
CA MET A 267 -7.80 21.26 7.06
C MET A 267 -8.05 21.57 8.54
N LYS A 268 -7.82 22.79 8.98
CA LYS A 268 -8.12 23.21 10.35
C LYS A 268 -9.60 23.08 10.67
N MET A 269 -10.47 23.53 9.76
CA MET A 269 -11.92 23.37 9.89
C MET A 269 -12.30 21.92 10.09
N PHE A 270 -11.78 21.00 9.29
CA PHE A 270 -12.06 19.56 9.37
C PHE A 270 -11.58 18.96 10.69
N LEU A 271 -10.32 19.16 11.05
CA LEU A 271 -9.74 18.62 12.28
C LEU A 271 -10.46 19.05 13.55
N THR A 272 -11.08 20.23 13.53
CA THR A 272 -11.89 20.74 14.67
C THR A 272 -13.33 20.23 14.67
N ARG A 273 -13.72 19.36 13.76
CA ARG A 273 -15.05 18.69 13.73
C ARG A 273 -15.10 17.37 14.46
N ILE A 274 -13.94 16.83 14.81
CA ILE A 274 -13.81 15.50 15.42
C ILE A 274 -14.43 15.53 16.81
N GLY A 275 -15.39 14.66 17.03
CA GLY A 275 -16.09 14.52 18.30
C GLY A 275 -15.65 13.28 19.10
N PHE A 276 -16.30 13.05 20.21
CA PHE A 276 -15.97 11.92 21.08
C PHE A 276 -16.30 10.57 20.42
N GLY A 277 -15.51 9.54 20.77
CA GLY A 277 -15.70 8.18 20.23
C GLY A 277 -15.36 8.03 18.74
N SER A 278 -14.83 9.07 18.09
CA SER A 278 -14.51 9.05 16.67
C SER A 278 -13.06 8.69 16.40
N LYS A 279 -12.85 8.07 15.24
CA LYS A 279 -11.54 7.77 14.64
C LYS A 279 -11.44 8.46 13.28
N VAL A 280 -10.28 9.03 12.98
CA VAL A 280 -10.06 9.79 11.75
C VAL A 280 -8.85 9.27 11.00
N VAL A 281 -9.02 9.07 9.71
CA VAL A 281 -7.92 8.76 8.79
C VAL A 281 -7.88 9.81 7.69
N ILE A 282 -6.71 10.41 7.51
CA ILE A 282 -6.46 11.45 6.52
C ILE A 282 -5.48 10.88 5.50
N THR A 283 -5.91 10.70 4.26
CA THR A 283 -5.07 10.17 3.19
C THR A 283 -4.65 11.25 2.22
N GLY A 284 -3.43 11.16 1.72
CA GLY A 284 -2.95 12.11 0.72
C GLY A 284 -1.57 11.79 0.16
N ASP A 285 -1.26 12.46 -0.94
CA ASP A 285 0.04 12.43 -1.61
C ASP A 285 0.63 13.84 -1.64
N LEU A 286 1.70 14.06 -0.89
CA LEU A 286 2.35 15.38 -0.81
C LEU A 286 2.99 15.82 -2.13
N THR A 287 3.16 14.90 -3.09
CA THR A 287 3.78 15.19 -4.40
C THR A 287 2.76 15.56 -5.47
N GLN A 288 1.48 15.18 -5.30
CA GLN A 288 0.41 15.39 -6.28
C GLN A 288 -0.59 16.43 -5.76
N LYS A 289 -0.34 17.71 -6.07
CA LYS A 289 -1.22 18.81 -5.64
C LYS A 289 -1.90 19.43 -6.86
N ASP A 290 -3.22 19.49 -6.80
CA ASP A 290 -4.06 20.15 -7.81
C ASP A 290 -4.51 21.55 -7.37
N LEU A 291 -3.91 22.10 -6.32
CA LEU A 291 -4.16 23.44 -5.84
C LEU A 291 -3.62 24.50 -6.80
N ALA A 292 -4.32 25.62 -6.91
CA ALA A 292 -3.85 26.74 -7.72
C ALA A 292 -2.45 27.19 -7.31
N ASN A 293 -1.68 27.74 -8.28
CA ASN A 293 -0.33 28.20 -8.04
C ASN A 293 -0.25 29.19 -6.87
N GLY A 294 0.68 28.92 -5.94
CA GLY A 294 0.89 29.76 -4.75
C GLY A 294 0.00 29.40 -3.55
N VAL A 295 -0.98 28.51 -3.69
CA VAL A 295 -1.80 28.06 -2.58
C VAL A 295 -1.07 26.97 -1.79
N LYS A 296 -0.95 27.18 -0.47
CA LYS A 296 -0.34 26.19 0.43
C LYS A 296 -1.28 25.02 0.68
N SER A 297 -0.74 23.81 0.70
CA SER A 297 -1.50 22.62 1.09
C SER A 297 -1.72 22.57 2.60
N GLY A 298 -2.99 22.39 3.00
CA GLY A 298 -3.36 22.19 4.40
C GLY A 298 -2.81 20.90 4.98
N LEU A 299 -2.65 19.85 4.16
CA LEU A 299 -2.02 18.61 4.57
C LEU A 299 -0.55 18.80 4.94
N GLU A 300 0.22 19.52 4.12
CA GLU A 300 1.63 19.82 4.42
C GLU A 300 1.81 20.62 5.71
N GLU A 301 0.92 21.58 5.93
CA GLU A 301 0.95 22.40 7.14
C GLU A 301 0.56 21.57 8.37
N ALA A 302 -0.50 20.77 8.28
CA ALA A 302 -0.95 19.90 9.36
C ALA A 302 0.13 18.91 9.78
N VAL A 303 0.82 18.26 8.84
CA VAL A 303 1.92 17.32 9.14
C VAL A 303 3.05 18.00 9.92
N LYS A 304 3.38 19.25 9.61
CA LYS A 304 4.42 20.00 10.32
C LYS A 304 3.99 20.39 11.74
N ILE A 305 2.75 20.83 11.90
CA ILE A 305 2.24 21.36 13.18
C ILE A 305 1.90 20.24 14.16
N LEU A 306 1.33 19.12 13.68
CA LEU A 306 0.73 18.08 14.52
C LEU A 306 1.67 16.94 14.86
N LYS A 307 2.90 16.93 14.35
CA LYS A 307 3.85 15.82 14.43
C LYS A 307 4.11 15.29 15.86
N ASN A 308 4.00 16.14 16.86
CA ASN A 308 4.34 15.82 18.26
C ASN A 308 3.10 15.76 19.17
N ILE A 309 1.90 15.66 18.62
CA ILE A 309 0.67 15.58 19.42
C ILE A 309 0.35 14.12 19.67
N GLU A 310 0.19 13.75 20.94
CA GLU A 310 -0.19 12.39 21.36
C GLU A 310 -1.57 12.03 20.78
N GLY A 311 -1.74 10.77 20.32
CA GLY A 311 -2.96 10.29 19.69
C GLY A 311 -3.07 10.63 18.20
N ILE A 312 -2.05 11.31 17.63
CA ILE A 312 -1.94 11.56 16.19
C ILE A 312 -0.78 10.75 15.61
N GLY A 313 -1.09 9.83 14.71
CA GLY A 313 -0.13 8.97 14.03
C GLY A 313 0.14 9.40 12.60
N PHE A 314 1.38 9.12 12.13
CA PHE A 314 1.81 9.38 10.76
C PHE A 314 2.41 8.13 10.16
N SER A 315 1.82 7.64 9.08
CA SER A 315 2.32 6.51 8.29
C SER A 315 2.74 6.99 6.91
N ASN A 316 4.02 6.77 6.59
CA ASN A 316 4.58 7.12 5.30
C ASN A 316 4.71 5.85 4.45
N LEU A 317 3.85 5.71 3.44
CA LEU A 317 3.96 4.69 2.42
C LEU A 317 4.85 5.20 1.28
N THR A 318 5.58 4.29 0.66
CA THR A 318 6.57 4.61 -0.36
C THR A 318 6.22 3.95 -1.70
N ASN A 319 7.03 4.17 -2.73
CA ASN A 319 6.89 3.47 -4.01
C ASN A 319 6.96 1.94 -3.88
N LYS A 320 7.59 1.41 -2.82
CA LYS A 320 7.62 -0.03 -2.51
C LYS A 320 6.25 -0.58 -2.11
N ASP A 321 5.39 0.27 -1.58
CA ASP A 321 4.04 -0.09 -1.14
C ASP A 321 3.00 0.02 -2.26
N VAL A 322 3.43 0.41 -3.48
CA VAL A 322 2.53 0.51 -4.64
C VAL A 322 2.09 -0.87 -5.10
N VAL A 323 0.78 -1.09 -5.06
CA VAL A 323 0.11 -2.32 -5.47
C VAL A 323 -0.59 -2.08 -6.80
N ARG A 324 0.12 -2.32 -7.91
CA ARG A 324 -0.39 -2.09 -9.27
C ARG A 324 -0.03 -3.22 -10.20
N HIS A 325 -0.79 -3.32 -11.31
CA HIS A 325 -0.43 -4.24 -12.39
C HIS A 325 0.98 -3.94 -12.91
N PRO A 326 1.85 -4.95 -13.16
CA PRO A 326 3.25 -4.73 -13.56
C PRO A 326 3.42 -3.84 -14.80
N LEU A 327 2.49 -3.96 -15.77
CA LEU A 327 2.48 -3.09 -16.96
C LEU A 327 2.20 -1.63 -16.61
N VAL A 328 1.25 -1.38 -15.70
CA VAL A 328 0.93 -0.01 -15.25
C VAL A 328 2.12 0.60 -14.51
N GLN A 329 2.84 -0.18 -13.71
CA GLN A 329 4.06 0.27 -13.06
C GLN A 329 5.13 0.71 -14.08
N ARG A 330 5.34 -0.09 -15.14
CA ARG A 330 6.27 0.25 -16.24
C ARG A 330 5.85 1.51 -16.99
N ILE A 331 4.55 1.70 -17.21
CA ILE A 331 4.03 2.92 -17.85
C ILE A 331 4.35 4.14 -16.99
N VAL A 332 4.04 4.11 -15.69
CA VAL A 332 4.33 5.23 -14.77
C VAL A 332 5.82 5.55 -14.76
N THR A 333 6.66 4.53 -14.60
CA THR A 333 8.13 4.72 -14.61
C THR A 333 8.62 5.38 -15.92
N ALA A 334 8.06 4.98 -17.07
CA ALA A 334 8.44 5.56 -18.36
C ALA A 334 8.06 7.06 -18.46
N TYR A 335 6.89 7.46 -17.94
CA TYR A 335 6.47 8.85 -17.88
C TYR A 335 7.35 9.67 -16.93
N ASP A 336 7.63 9.16 -15.72
CA ASP A 336 8.51 9.81 -14.74
C ASP A 336 9.91 10.06 -15.30
N GLU A 337 10.47 9.08 -16.03
CA GLU A 337 11.77 9.24 -16.69
C GLU A 337 11.75 10.28 -17.81
N TYR A 338 10.66 10.34 -18.58
CA TYR A 338 10.49 11.32 -19.63
C TYR A 338 10.41 12.75 -19.06
N GLU A 339 9.64 12.96 -18.02
CA GLU A 339 9.49 14.25 -17.33
C GLU A 339 10.82 14.72 -16.73
N LYS A 340 11.54 13.83 -16.02
CA LYS A 340 12.88 14.14 -15.49
C LYS A 340 13.86 14.56 -16.58
N LYS A 341 13.84 13.89 -17.74
CA LYS A 341 14.70 14.26 -18.88
C LYS A 341 14.35 15.64 -19.46
N ASN A 342 13.07 16.00 -19.49
CA ASN A 342 12.63 17.30 -19.99
C ASN A 342 12.98 18.45 -19.03
N LEU A 343 12.73 18.28 -17.73
CA LEU A 343 13.13 19.22 -16.70
C LEU A 343 14.65 19.50 -16.74
N HIS A 344 15.47 18.47 -16.96
CA HIS A 344 16.93 18.64 -17.13
C HIS A 344 17.31 19.44 -18.38
N LYS A 345 16.54 19.31 -19.47
CA LYS A 345 16.76 20.07 -20.70
C LYS A 345 16.36 21.54 -20.55
N GLU A 346 15.26 21.82 -19.86
CA GLU A 346 14.79 23.20 -19.61
C GLU A 346 15.74 23.95 -18.67
N ASN A 347 16.19 23.31 -17.59
CA ASN A 347 17.18 23.88 -16.68
C ASN A 347 18.51 24.18 -17.40
N LYS A 348 18.98 23.30 -18.30
CA LYS A 348 20.20 23.58 -19.12
C LYS A 348 20.00 24.71 -20.12
N ARG A 349 18.78 24.97 -20.61
CA ARG A 349 18.48 26.10 -21.49
C ARG A 349 18.39 27.43 -20.74
N SER A 350 17.90 27.44 -19.50
CA SER A 350 17.82 28.63 -18.64
C SER A 350 19.20 29.12 -18.18
N TYR A 351 20.18 28.21 -17.99
CA TYR A 351 21.58 28.56 -17.65
C TYR A 351 22.42 29.03 -18.85
N ARG A 352 21.90 28.92 -20.09
CA ARG A 352 22.61 29.38 -21.31
C ARG A 352 22.03 30.69 -21.86
N ARG A 353 21.09 31.30 -21.21
CA ARG A 353 20.61 32.65 -21.45
C ARG A 353 21.05 33.58 -20.33
#